data_a9628a7792005b2d34fb6febb7827487
#
_entry.id   a9628a7792005b2d34fb6febb7827487
#
_cell.length_a   1.000
_cell.length_b   1.000
_cell.length_c   1.000
_cell.angle_alpha   90.00
_cell.angle_beta   90.00
_cell.angle_gamma   90.00
#
_symmetry.space_group_name_H-M   'P 1'
#
loop_
_entity.id
_entity.type
_entity.pdbx_description
1 polymer ?
#
loop_
_entity_poly.entity_id
_entity_poly.type
_entity_poly.pdbx_seq_one_letter_code
_entity_poly.pdbx_strand_id
1 'polypeptide(L)'
;MRCVQEYPHIMQVNYGEKYRELGDLHWTPESVFTILYESSTGKIPVKGMGYKGSFSGEGWDGIWTDMSEIVRPTRDGVFGREYISTSAEIGSKPFFLDFSSSEDVTGKKIRLLQSSLPIVLQPPESSKLDIGIAVKQSASKLGIYHMSRYPLNAYEEDPWYVPIVDKVNLGKLNLDRAPMIEVDLFAANRGLIGELRQRYPSKLISARLKIDEAAEDEACRLVNDGADVIHLCADYHGFDYSKTHSHISHGLRRVHTRLVNEGIRDRITLIASGGITRAEHVPKAIICGADLVGLDTTLLVALQSMFKGETRDRNDCRLASRKIEVAWGAQRLINLMASWHDQLIEILSAMGMRDVRRLRGDVGRSMTDEELREQAFEGIEKLS
;
A
#
# COMPACT_ATOMS: atom_id res chain seq x y z
N MET A 1 -34.69 -7.63 -16.40
CA MET A 1 -35.04 -7.37 -14.99
C MET A 1 -35.51 -8.61 -14.23
N ARG A 2 -36.18 -9.55 -14.85
CA ARG A 2 -36.59 -10.82 -14.18
C ARG A 2 -35.38 -11.67 -13.73
N CYS A 3 -34.30 -11.72 -14.48
CA CYS A 3 -33.16 -12.55 -14.13
C CYS A 3 -32.51 -12.21 -12.78
N VAL A 4 -32.52 -10.94 -12.37
CA VAL A 4 -31.95 -10.53 -11.08
C VAL A 4 -32.83 -10.92 -9.91
N GLN A 5 -34.13 -11.06 -10.12
CA GLN A 5 -35.09 -11.50 -9.09
C GLN A 5 -35.28 -13.02 -9.06
N GLU A 6 -35.03 -13.70 -10.16
CA GLU A 6 -35.25 -15.17 -10.25
C GLU A 6 -34.11 -15.98 -9.62
N TYR A 7 -32.92 -15.39 -9.44
CA TYR A 7 -31.75 -16.11 -8.95
C TYR A 7 -31.11 -15.59 -7.64
N PRO A 8 -31.76 -14.76 -6.80
CA PRO A 8 -31.14 -14.31 -5.55
C PRO A 8 -30.84 -15.47 -4.59
N HIS A 9 -31.62 -16.56 -4.65
CA HIS A 9 -31.41 -17.76 -3.86
C HIS A 9 -30.24 -18.62 -4.37
N ILE A 10 -29.87 -18.57 -5.64
CA ILE A 10 -28.69 -19.27 -6.18
C ILE A 10 -27.40 -18.64 -5.64
N MET A 11 -27.37 -17.32 -5.49
CA MET A 11 -26.25 -16.64 -4.86
C MET A 11 -26.12 -17.00 -3.38
N GLN A 12 -27.24 -17.19 -2.67
CA GLN A 12 -27.23 -17.61 -1.27
C GLN A 12 -26.81 -19.08 -1.07
N VAL A 13 -27.13 -19.97 -1.98
CA VAL A 13 -26.73 -21.40 -1.92
C VAL A 13 -25.23 -21.59 -2.08
N ASN A 14 -24.56 -20.69 -2.82
CA ASN A 14 -23.11 -20.75 -3.02
C ASN A 14 -22.30 -20.26 -1.81
N TYR A 15 -22.94 -19.65 -0.80
CA TYR A 15 -22.31 -19.16 0.43
C TYR A 15 -22.44 -20.17 1.58
N GLY A 16 -22.20 -21.46 1.33
CA GLY A 16 -22.12 -22.47 2.39
C GLY A 16 -20.97 -22.22 3.37
N GLU A 17 -21.00 -22.91 4.53
CA GLU A 17 -19.96 -22.75 5.58
C GLU A 17 -18.54 -22.89 5.02
N LYS A 18 -18.30 -23.84 4.13
CA LYS A 18 -17.01 -24.02 3.44
C LYS A 18 -16.57 -22.83 2.59
N TYR A 19 -17.51 -22.05 2.07
CA TYR A 19 -17.19 -20.83 1.33
C TYR A 19 -16.74 -19.72 2.27
N ARG A 20 -17.31 -19.64 3.48
CA ARG A 20 -16.87 -18.70 4.52
C ARG A 20 -15.49 -18.99 5.08
N GLU A 21 -15.04 -20.24 5.02
CA GLU A 21 -13.68 -20.63 5.36
C GLU A 21 -12.64 -20.12 4.34
N LEU A 22 -13.07 -19.68 3.16
CA LEU A 22 -12.20 -19.16 2.09
C LEU A 22 -11.95 -17.66 2.17
N GLY A 23 -12.54 -16.97 3.13
CA GLY A 23 -12.38 -15.54 3.29
C GLY A 23 -13.36 -14.96 4.31
N ASP A 24 -13.47 -13.64 4.34
CA ASP A 24 -14.42 -12.90 5.17
C ASP A 24 -15.12 -11.79 4.36
N LEU A 25 -15.71 -10.80 5.03
CA LEU A 25 -16.43 -9.70 4.35
C LEU A 25 -15.49 -8.79 3.53
N HIS A 26 -14.26 -8.60 3.98
CA HIS A 26 -13.27 -7.77 3.30
C HIS A 26 -12.40 -8.61 2.36
N TRP A 27 -11.84 -9.71 2.89
CA TRP A 27 -11.09 -10.70 2.12
C TRP A 27 -12.07 -11.69 1.49
N THR A 28 -12.87 -11.19 0.56
CA THR A 28 -13.91 -12.01 -0.06
C THR A 28 -13.27 -13.19 -0.80
N PRO A 29 -13.96 -14.34 -0.88
CA PRO A 29 -13.46 -15.47 -1.67
C PRO A 29 -13.08 -15.10 -3.09
N GLU A 30 -13.78 -14.15 -3.70
CA GLU A 30 -13.45 -13.66 -5.04
C GLU A 30 -12.09 -12.94 -5.07
N SER A 31 -11.82 -12.07 -4.10
CA SER A 31 -10.52 -11.40 -3.95
C SER A 31 -9.41 -12.42 -3.70
N VAL A 32 -9.66 -13.41 -2.83
CA VAL A 32 -8.71 -14.50 -2.55
C VAL A 32 -8.40 -15.30 -3.81
N PHE A 33 -9.41 -15.71 -4.58
CA PHE A 33 -9.20 -16.43 -5.84
C PHE A 33 -8.49 -15.60 -6.90
N THR A 34 -8.76 -14.29 -6.95
CA THR A 34 -8.05 -13.36 -7.84
C THR A 34 -6.56 -13.33 -7.51
N ILE A 35 -6.19 -13.13 -6.24
CA ILE A 35 -4.80 -13.14 -5.79
C ILE A 35 -4.13 -14.49 -6.09
N LEU A 36 -4.83 -15.60 -5.85
CA LEU A 36 -4.32 -16.95 -6.15
C LEU A 36 -4.07 -17.15 -7.63
N TYR A 37 -4.96 -16.67 -8.50
CA TYR A 37 -4.79 -16.73 -9.95
C TYR A 37 -3.60 -15.88 -10.39
N GLU A 38 -3.53 -14.61 -10.00
CA GLU A 38 -2.46 -13.69 -10.34
C GLU A 38 -1.10 -14.22 -9.88
N SER A 39 -1.01 -14.69 -8.64
CA SER A 39 0.22 -15.27 -8.09
C SER A 39 0.65 -16.57 -8.76
N SER A 40 -0.28 -17.34 -9.31
CA SER A 40 0.06 -18.57 -10.04
C SER A 40 0.47 -18.33 -11.48
N THR A 41 -0.10 -17.32 -12.13
CA THR A 41 0.02 -17.12 -13.58
C THR A 41 0.82 -15.89 -13.99
N GLY A 42 0.90 -14.87 -13.12
CA GLY A 42 1.44 -13.55 -13.45
C GLY A 42 0.58 -12.76 -14.44
N LYS A 43 -0.68 -13.15 -14.62
CA LYS A 43 -1.56 -12.55 -15.63
C LYS A 43 -2.68 -11.76 -14.97
N ILE A 44 -3.11 -10.70 -15.65
CA ILE A 44 -4.30 -9.94 -15.29
C ILE A 44 -5.53 -10.86 -15.34
N PRO A 45 -6.39 -10.87 -14.32
CA PRO A 45 -7.61 -11.65 -14.34
C PRO A 45 -8.63 -10.99 -15.26
N VAL A 46 -8.83 -11.58 -16.45
CA VAL A 46 -9.83 -11.15 -17.43
C VAL A 46 -10.98 -12.12 -17.43
N LYS A 47 -12.22 -11.60 -17.42
CA LYS A 47 -13.43 -12.41 -17.51
C LYS A 47 -14.39 -11.81 -18.53
N GLY A 48 -14.68 -12.55 -19.60
CA GLY A 48 -15.62 -12.11 -20.62
C GLY A 48 -15.21 -10.80 -21.27
N MET A 49 -15.97 -9.72 -21.02
CA MET A 49 -15.79 -8.43 -21.67
C MET A 49 -14.82 -7.46 -20.94
N GLY A 50 -14.04 -7.92 -19.98
CA GLY A 50 -13.07 -7.05 -19.33
C GLY A 50 -12.53 -7.55 -18.01
N TYR A 51 -12.02 -6.61 -17.22
CA TYR A 51 -11.46 -6.85 -15.90
C TYR A 51 -12.51 -7.32 -14.90
N LYS A 52 -12.17 -8.36 -14.12
CA LYS A 52 -13.02 -8.93 -13.10
C LYS A 52 -12.78 -8.26 -11.75
N GLY A 53 -13.11 -7.00 -11.62
CA GLY A 53 -13.07 -6.26 -10.35
C GLY A 53 -14.44 -6.11 -9.72
N SER A 54 -14.52 -5.64 -8.46
CA SER A 54 -15.75 -5.17 -7.86
C SER A 54 -16.22 -3.90 -8.55
N PHE A 55 -17.48 -3.84 -8.91
CA PHE A 55 -18.06 -2.65 -9.53
C PHE A 55 -18.39 -1.58 -8.50
N SER A 56 -18.71 -1.98 -7.28
CA SER A 56 -18.97 -1.10 -6.13
C SER A 56 -18.79 -1.91 -4.84
N GLY A 57 -18.58 -1.24 -3.73
CA GLY A 57 -18.41 -1.87 -2.41
C GLY A 57 -18.00 -0.86 -1.36
N GLU A 58 -17.66 -1.34 -0.19
CA GLU A 58 -17.13 -0.53 0.89
C GLU A 58 -15.63 -0.26 0.69
N GLY A 59 -15.15 0.80 1.31
CA GLY A 59 -13.74 1.14 1.34
C GLY A 59 -13.17 1.49 -0.04
N TRP A 60 -12.10 0.82 -0.45
CA TRP A 60 -11.47 1.08 -1.75
C TRP A 60 -12.39 0.77 -2.94
N ASP A 61 -13.33 -0.15 -2.79
CA ASP A 61 -14.29 -0.49 -3.83
C ASP A 61 -15.37 0.59 -4.02
N GLY A 62 -15.53 1.51 -3.06
CA GLY A 62 -16.39 2.70 -3.17
C GLY A 62 -15.74 3.90 -3.85
N ILE A 63 -14.50 3.76 -4.34
CA ILE A 63 -13.77 4.79 -5.08
C ILE A 63 -13.57 4.32 -6.51
N TRP A 64 -13.96 5.13 -7.49
CA TRP A 64 -13.68 4.91 -8.92
C TRP A 64 -12.64 5.89 -9.40
N THR A 65 -11.74 5.42 -10.26
CA THR A 65 -10.79 6.27 -10.97
C THR A 65 -11.44 6.82 -12.24
N ASP A 66 -11.20 8.10 -12.54
CA ASP A 66 -11.65 8.70 -13.77
C ASP A 66 -10.84 8.14 -14.95
N MET A 67 -11.49 7.34 -15.78
CA MET A 67 -10.92 6.69 -16.96
C MET A 67 -11.38 7.38 -18.28
N SER A 68 -11.77 8.64 -18.22
CA SER A 68 -12.27 9.39 -19.37
C SER A 68 -11.17 9.82 -20.36
N GLU A 69 -9.92 9.81 -19.94
CA GLU A 69 -8.77 10.18 -20.75
C GLU A 69 -7.87 8.99 -21.04
N ILE A 70 -7.94 8.44 -22.23
CA ILE A 70 -6.97 7.43 -22.64
C ILE A 70 -5.63 8.12 -22.94
N VAL A 71 -4.51 7.62 -22.42
CA VAL A 71 -3.18 8.00 -22.92
C VAL A 71 -3.20 7.73 -24.42
N ARG A 72 -3.38 8.78 -25.20
CA ARG A 72 -3.25 8.66 -26.63
C ARG A 72 -1.84 8.17 -26.90
N PRO A 73 -1.67 7.08 -27.67
CA PRO A 73 -0.37 6.72 -28.17
C PRO A 73 0.22 7.99 -28.76
N THR A 74 1.51 8.23 -28.55
CA THR A 74 2.22 9.28 -29.24
C THR A 74 1.83 9.22 -30.71
N ARG A 75 1.90 10.34 -31.41
CA ARG A 75 1.45 10.51 -32.79
C ARG A 75 1.72 9.34 -33.77
N ASP A 76 2.65 8.45 -33.37
CA ASP A 76 3.14 7.30 -34.13
C ASP A 76 2.54 5.95 -33.72
N GLY A 77 1.53 5.95 -32.86
CA GLY A 77 0.55 4.86 -32.71
C GLY A 77 0.92 3.63 -31.91
N VAL A 78 2.18 3.39 -31.55
CA VAL A 78 2.62 2.09 -31.00
C VAL A 78 3.24 2.19 -29.60
N PHE A 79 3.68 3.34 -29.12
CA PHE A 79 4.57 3.48 -27.97
C PHE A 79 3.98 4.24 -26.78
N GLY A 80 2.73 3.98 -26.38
CA GLY A 80 2.10 4.72 -25.28
C GLY A 80 2.40 4.17 -23.89
N ARG A 81 2.34 2.86 -23.71
CA ARG A 81 2.38 2.20 -22.41
C ARG A 81 3.80 1.98 -21.88
N GLU A 82 4.78 1.81 -22.76
CA GLU A 82 6.18 1.64 -22.39
C GLU A 82 6.80 2.88 -21.73
N TYR A 83 6.16 4.05 -21.92
CA TYR A 83 6.58 5.30 -21.27
C TYR A 83 5.83 5.60 -19.98
N ILE A 84 4.96 4.70 -19.51
CA ILE A 84 4.28 4.87 -18.22
C ILE A 84 5.21 4.42 -17.11
N SER A 85 5.57 5.35 -16.23
CA SER A 85 6.38 5.07 -15.05
C SER A 85 5.52 4.65 -13.88
N THR A 86 5.81 3.47 -13.33
CA THR A 86 5.28 2.99 -12.05
C THR A 86 6.24 3.20 -10.89
N SER A 87 7.41 3.77 -11.15
CA SER A 87 8.44 3.98 -10.13
C SER A 87 8.01 5.00 -9.08
N ALA A 88 8.32 4.71 -7.82
CA ALA A 88 8.11 5.60 -6.70
C ALA A 88 9.44 5.99 -6.05
N GLU A 89 9.48 7.18 -5.46
CA GLU A 89 10.61 7.68 -4.70
C GLU A 89 10.25 7.68 -3.21
N ILE A 90 11.14 7.16 -2.39
CA ILE A 90 11.00 7.09 -0.93
C ILE A 90 12.04 7.99 -0.30
N GLY A 91 11.61 8.91 0.54
CA GLY A 91 12.53 9.72 1.31
C GLY A 91 12.13 11.18 1.44
N SER A 92 13.13 12.01 1.75
CA SER A 92 12.97 13.43 2.02
C SER A 92 13.53 14.26 0.88
N LYS A 93 12.71 15.18 0.36
CA LYS A 93 13.07 16.13 -0.69
C LYS A 93 13.23 17.52 -0.09
N PRO A 94 14.23 18.34 -0.52
CA PRO A 94 14.31 19.73 -0.12
C PRO A 94 13.14 20.52 -0.72
N PHE A 95 12.57 21.44 0.08
CA PHE A 95 11.42 22.25 -0.35
C PHE A 95 11.78 23.20 -1.50
N PHE A 96 12.97 23.81 -1.44
CA PHE A 96 13.52 24.69 -2.49
C PHE A 96 15.00 24.39 -2.72
N LEU A 97 15.42 24.46 -3.97
CA LEU A 97 16.82 24.60 -4.31
C LEU A 97 17.16 26.11 -4.22
N ASP A 98 17.98 26.47 -3.26
CA ASP A 98 18.46 27.85 -3.13
C ASP A 98 19.67 28.03 -4.08
N PHE A 99 19.45 28.79 -5.14
CA PHE A 99 20.47 29.13 -6.12
C PHE A 99 21.17 30.48 -5.80
N SER A 100 20.80 31.14 -4.70
CA SER A 100 21.35 32.45 -4.33
C SER A 100 22.69 32.38 -3.64
N SER A 101 23.08 31.24 -3.08
CA SER A 101 24.39 30.99 -2.51
C SER A 101 25.29 30.31 -3.54
N SER A 102 26.48 30.88 -3.75
CA SER A 102 27.54 30.27 -4.59
C SER A 102 28.11 28.96 -4.02
N GLU A 103 27.57 28.50 -2.90
CA GLU A 103 27.91 27.23 -2.29
C GLU A 103 27.05 26.13 -2.92
N ASP A 104 27.72 25.09 -3.36
CA ASP A 104 27.22 23.88 -3.99
C ASP A 104 25.78 23.51 -3.55
N VAL A 105 24.88 23.39 -4.53
CA VAL A 105 23.55 22.75 -4.39
C VAL A 105 23.66 21.36 -3.73
N THR A 106 24.85 20.76 -3.75
CA THR A 106 25.23 19.50 -3.10
C THR A 106 25.24 19.56 -1.57
N GLY A 107 25.19 20.73 -0.94
CA GLY A 107 25.21 20.86 0.52
C GLY A 107 23.92 20.40 1.22
N LYS A 108 22.78 20.40 0.54
CA LYS A 108 21.53 19.83 1.07
C LYS A 108 21.45 18.35 0.72
N LYS A 109 21.72 17.48 1.68
CA LYS A 109 21.69 16.03 1.52
C LYS A 109 20.26 15.57 1.13
N ILE A 110 20.06 15.31 -0.16
CA ILE A 110 18.88 14.63 -0.67
C ILE A 110 19.02 13.17 -0.25
N ARG A 111 18.04 12.65 0.47
CA ARG A 111 17.96 11.25 0.87
C ARG A 111 16.77 10.63 0.15
N LEU A 112 17.04 10.00 -0.97
CA LEU A 112 16.02 9.35 -1.80
C LEU A 112 16.43 7.93 -2.12
N LEU A 113 15.47 7.03 -2.01
CA LEU A 113 15.52 5.67 -2.54
C LEU A 113 14.50 5.56 -3.65
N GLN A 114 14.79 4.69 -4.62
CA GLN A 114 13.88 4.44 -5.74
C GLN A 114 13.35 3.01 -5.65
N SER A 115 12.03 2.86 -5.83
CA SER A 115 11.35 1.58 -5.94
C SER A 115 10.76 1.45 -7.35
N SER A 116 10.83 0.29 -7.96
CA SER A 116 10.27 0.05 -9.30
C SER A 116 8.73 0.07 -9.31
N LEU A 117 8.10 -0.19 -8.16
CA LEU A 117 6.66 -0.13 -7.94
C LEU A 117 6.36 0.73 -6.71
N PRO A 118 5.18 1.38 -6.63
CA PRO A 118 4.74 2.10 -5.45
C PRO A 118 4.23 1.14 -4.36
N ILE A 119 5.00 0.07 -4.13
CA ILE A 119 4.64 -1.04 -3.24
C ILE A 119 5.84 -1.41 -2.38
N VAL A 120 5.62 -1.64 -1.10
CA VAL A 120 6.55 -2.28 -0.18
C VAL A 120 5.96 -3.59 0.33
N LEU A 121 6.80 -4.62 0.48
CA LEU A 121 6.37 -5.93 0.96
C LEU A 121 6.60 -6.03 2.46
N GLN A 122 5.54 -6.25 3.22
CA GLN A 122 5.60 -6.33 4.67
C GLN A 122 4.86 -7.57 5.16
N PRO A 123 5.48 -8.75 5.16
CA PRO A 123 4.82 -9.95 5.67
C PRO A 123 4.43 -9.74 7.12
N PRO A 124 3.23 -10.21 7.56
CA PRO A 124 2.81 -10.17 8.95
C PRO A 124 3.85 -10.83 9.88
N GLU A 125 3.97 -10.33 11.10
CA GLU A 125 4.96 -10.81 12.08
C GLU A 125 4.82 -12.30 12.43
N SER A 126 3.61 -12.84 12.33
CA SER A 126 3.34 -14.27 12.52
C SER A 126 3.84 -15.17 11.39
N SER A 127 4.43 -14.58 10.34
CA SER A 127 4.90 -15.32 9.17
C SER A 127 6.12 -16.18 9.51
N LYS A 128 6.18 -17.37 8.90
CA LYS A 128 7.32 -18.27 9.06
C LYS A 128 8.54 -17.76 8.32
N LEU A 129 9.73 -18.24 8.73
CA LEU A 129 11.02 -17.88 8.18
C LEU A 129 11.11 -18.07 6.67
N ASP A 130 10.60 -19.18 6.15
CA ASP A 130 10.57 -19.50 4.72
C ASP A 130 9.77 -18.47 3.89
N ILE A 131 8.69 -17.93 4.47
CA ILE A 131 7.92 -16.82 3.87
C ILE A 131 8.78 -15.55 3.82
N GLY A 132 9.45 -15.20 4.91
CA GLY A 132 10.34 -14.04 4.93
C GLY A 132 11.45 -14.13 3.89
N ILE A 133 12.05 -15.31 3.70
CA ILE A 133 13.08 -15.53 2.68
C ILE A 133 12.48 -15.42 1.26
N ALA A 134 11.29 -15.97 1.03
CA ALA A 134 10.60 -15.85 -0.26
C ALA A 134 10.28 -14.37 -0.59
N VAL A 135 9.82 -13.59 0.39
CA VAL A 135 9.59 -12.14 0.25
C VAL A 135 10.90 -11.42 -0.10
N LYS A 136 11.99 -11.70 0.60
CA LYS A 136 13.32 -11.16 0.30
C LYS A 136 13.71 -11.42 -1.17
N GLN A 137 13.65 -12.68 -1.60
CA GLN A 137 14.06 -13.05 -2.96
C GLN A 137 13.18 -12.37 -4.02
N SER A 138 11.87 -12.26 -3.78
CA SER A 138 10.97 -11.55 -4.69
C SER A 138 11.25 -10.06 -4.73
N ALA A 139 11.42 -9.42 -3.58
CA ALA A 139 11.71 -7.99 -3.46
C ALA A 139 13.00 -7.60 -4.20
N SER A 140 14.09 -8.35 -3.96
CA SER A 140 15.37 -8.13 -4.61
C SER A 140 15.30 -8.27 -6.14
N LYS A 141 14.55 -9.29 -6.64
CA LYS A 141 14.37 -9.49 -8.08
C LYS A 141 13.54 -8.40 -8.74
N LEU A 142 12.58 -7.84 -8.01
CA LEU A 142 11.66 -6.81 -8.50
C LEU A 142 12.19 -5.37 -8.32
N GLY A 143 13.23 -5.17 -7.51
CA GLY A 143 13.73 -3.84 -7.18
C GLY A 143 12.73 -3.05 -6.31
N ILE A 144 12.09 -3.69 -5.34
CA ILE A 144 11.17 -3.10 -4.36
C ILE A 144 11.62 -3.41 -2.94
N TYR A 145 11.20 -2.59 -1.97
CA TYR A 145 11.62 -2.76 -0.57
C TYR A 145 10.74 -3.76 0.16
N HIS A 146 11.35 -4.45 1.14
CA HIS A 146 10.62 -5.28 2.08
C HIS A 146 10.98 -4.93 3.53
N MET A 147 10.00 -5.04 4.41
CA MET A 147 10.09 -4.63 5.81
C MET A 147 9.93 -5.84 6.73
N SER A 148 10.75 -5.97 7.76
CA SER A 148 10.61 -7.04 8.75
C SER A 148 11.25 -6.68 10.09
N ARG A 149 10.68 -7.20 11.20
CA ARG A 149 11.24 -7.10 12.56
C ARG A 149 12.32 -8.12 12.85
N TYR A 150 12.35 -9.21 12.11
CA TYR A 150 13.22 -10.32 12.45
C TYR A 150 14.59 -10.16 11.80
N PRO A 151 15.66 -10.21 12.64
CA PRO A 151 17.02 -10.31 12.12
C PRO A 151 17.20 -11.71 11.55
N LEU A 152 16.94 -11.85 10.28
CA LEU A 152 17.45 -13.02 9.58
C LEU A 152 18.89 -12.67 9.20
N ASN A 153 19.87 -13.45 9.67
CA ASN A 153 21.25 -13.33 9.22
C ASN A 153 21.36 -13.29 7.69
N ALA A 154 20.33 -13.83 7.02
CA ALA A 154 20.17 -13.77 5.57
C ALA A 154 19.85 -12.36 5.00
N TYR A 155 19.51 -11.35 5.83
CA TYR A 155 19.16 -10.00 5.35
C TYR A 155 20.30 -8.98 5.48
N GLU A 156 21.38 -9.30 6.19
CA GLU A 156 22.43 -8.33 6.48
C GLU A 156 23.11 -7.72 5.26
N GLU A 157 23.01 -8.36 4.09
CA GLU A 157 23.58 -7.90 2.82
C GLU A 157 22.53 -7.51 1.77
N ASP A 158 21.27 -7.40 2.16
CA ASP A 158 20.17 -7.11 1.24
C ASP A 158 19.92 -5.60 1.14
N PRO A 159 20.19 -4.95 0.00
CA PRO A 159 19.98 -3.52 -0.19
C PRO A 159 18.49 -3.12 -0.19
N TRP A 160 17.56 -4.08 -0.28
CA TRP A 160 16.12 -3.86 -0.29
C TRP A 160 15.47 -4.10 1.08
N TYR A 161 16.26 -4.49 2.06
CA TYR A 161 15.76 -4.76 3.40
C TYR A 161 15.62 -3.50 4.26
N VAL A 162 14.44 -3.33 4.86
CA VAL A 162 14.13 -2.28 5.81
C VAL A 162 13.82 -2.92 7.17
N PRO A 163 14.71 -2.79 8.15
CA PRO A 163 14.46 -3.28 9.51
C PRO A 163 13.37 -2.45 10.20
N ILE A 164 12.41 -3.13 10.83
CA ILE A 164 11.44 -2.53 11.74
C ILE A 164 12.02 -2.61 13.15
N VAL A 165 12.24 -1.45 13.76
CA VAL A 165 12.89 -1.34 15.07
C VAL A 165 11.96 -0.81 16.15
N ASP A 166 12.19 -1.28 17.36
CA ASP A 166 11.64 -0.76 18.60
C ASP A 166 12.76 -0.73 19.66
N LYS A 167 12.45 -0.26 20.87
CA LYS A 167 13.44 -0.22 21.97
C LYS A 167 13.97 -1.62 22.37
N VAL A 168 13.21 -2.68 22.10
CA VAL A 168 13.55 -4.04 22.51
C VAL A 168 14.54 -4.69 21.55
N ASN A 169 14.37 -4.44 20.23
CA ASN A 169 15.17 -5.10 19.19
C ASN A 169 16.30 -4.25 18.61
N LEU A 170 16.31 -2.93 18.90
CA LEU A 170 17.29 -1.98 18.36
C LEU A 170 18.75 -2.43 18.52
N GLY A 171 19.10 -2.99 19.67
CA GLY A 171 20.47 -3.49 19.94
C GLY A 171 20.80 -4.83 19.30
N LYS A 172 19.84 -5.50 18.69
CA LYS A 172 20.00 -6.84 18.10
C LYS A 172 20.14 -6.81 16.57
N LEU A 173 19.89 -5.66 15.96
CA LEU A 173 19.87 -5.49 14.52
C LEU A 173 21.09 -4.72 14.03
N ASN A 174 21.74 -5.20 12.98
CA ASN A 174 22.75 -4.42 12.27
C ASN A 174 22.07 -3.42 11.33
N LEU A 175 22.06 -2.15 11.73
CA LEU A 175 21.41 -1.09 10.98
C LEU A 175 22.34 -0.39 9.98
N ASP A 176 23.63 -0.68 9.99
CA ASP A 176 24.63 0.09 9.22
C ASP A 176 24.44 -0.07 7.72
N ARG A 177 23.98 -1.21 7.25
CA ARG A 177 23.75 -1.50 5.83
C ARG A 177 22.32 -1.22 5.36
N ALA A 178 21.38 -1.03 6.27
CA ALA A 178 19.99 -0.76 5.90
C ALA A 178 19.87 0.57 5.16
N PRO A 179 19.15 0.63 4.03
CA PRO A 179 18.92 1.89 3.29
C PRO A 179 17.97 2.82 4.04
N MET A 180 17.03 2.25 4.75
CA MET A 180 16.02 2.92 5.56
C MET A 180 15.81 2.13 6.86
N ILE A 181 15.43 2.82 7.93
CA ILE A 181 15.10 2.22 9.23
C ILE A 181 13.65 2.61 9.54
N GLU A 182 12.78 1.63 9.77
CA GLU A 182 11.41 1.89 10.20
C GLU A 182 11.29 1.76 11.71
N VAL A 183 10.78 2.79 12.38
CA VAL A 183 10.52 2.81 13.83
C VAL A 183 9.06 2.47 14.07
N ASP A 184 8.82 1.43 14.86
CA ASP A 184 7.46 1.10 15.28
C ASP A 184 7.03 1.95 16.48
N LEU A 185 6.05 2.80 16.25
CA LEU A 185 5.49 3.68 17.28
C LEU A 185 4.25 3.08 17.97
N PHE A 186 3.79 1.90 17.59
CA PHE A 186 2.68 1.23 18.26
C PHE A 186 2.97 0.95 19.74
N ALA A 187 4.25 0.81 20.10
CA ALA A 187 4.74 0.56 21.43
C ALA A 187 5.32 1.82 22.15
N ALA A 188 4.80 3.01 21.85
CA ALA A 188 5.20 4.27 22.51
C ALA A 188 6.71 4.63 22.42
N ASN A 189 7.37 4.31 21.31
CA ASN A 189 8.80 4.56 21.05
C ASN A 189 9.11 6.00 20.57
N ARG A 190 8.38 7.02 21.06
CA ARG A 190 8.37 8.38 20.50
C ARG A 190 9.74 9.08 20.41
N GLY A 191 10.63 8.89 21.34
CA GLY A 191 11.97 9.53 21.32
C GLY A 191 12.97 8.87 20.37
N LEU A 192 12.68 7.68 19.87
CA LEU A 192 13.63 6.88 19.12
C LEU A 192 13.98 7.46 17.74
N ILE A 193 13.09 8.23 17.13
CA ILE A 193 13.33 8.88 15.82
C ILE A 193 14.48 9.90 15.95
N GLY A 194 14.44 10.77 16.96
CA GLY A 194 15.50 11.75 17.20
C GLY A 194 16.85 11.10 17.50
N GLU A 195 16.86 10.03 18.31
CA GLU A 195 18.07 9.25 18.60
C GLU A 195 18.67 8.63 17.33
N LEU A 196 17.83 7.99 16.51
CA LEU A 196 18.26 7.39 15.24
C LEU A 196 18.72 8.45 14.24
N ARG A 197 18.07 9.61 14.19
CA ARG A 197 18.48 10.71 13.31
C ARG A 197 19.86 11.22 13.67
N GLN A 198 20.19 11.33 14.97
CA GLN A 198 21.53 11.71 15.42
C GLN A 198 22.57 10.63 15.09
N ARG A 199 22.22 9.36 15.31
CA ARG A 199 23.14 8.24 15.09
C ARG A 199 23.36 7.94 13.59
N TYR A 200 22.32 8.09 12.77
CA TYR A 200 22.32 7.76 11.34
C TYR A 200 21.85 8.95 10.47
N PRO A 201 22.60 10.04 10.39
CA PRO A 201 22.17 11.27 9.72
C PRO A 201 21.95 11.10 8.21
N SER A 202 22.57 10.12 7.58
CA SER A 202 22.49 9.85 6.14
C SER A 202 21.40 8.86 5.75
N LYS A 203 20.83 8.10 6.70
CA LYS A 203 19.81 7.10 6.43
C LYS A 203 18.42 7.70 6.43
N LEU A 204 17.51 7.07 5.71
CA LEU A 204 16.08 7.37 5.82
C LEU A 204 15.51 6.80 7.11
N ILE A 205 14.67 7.56 7.77
CA ILE A 205 13.94 7.14 8.97
C ILE A 205 12.45 7.18 8.66
N SER A 206 11.83 6.02 8.76
CA SER A 206 10.39 5.82 8.64
C SER A 206 9.77 5.72 10.02
N ALA A 207 8.65 6.40 10.21
CA ALA A 207 7.84 6.33 11.42
C ALA A 207 6.54 5.61 11.13
N ARG A 208 6.37 4.41 11.70
CA ARG A 208 5.17 3.59 11.55
C ARG A 208 4.18 3.89 12.65
N LEU A 209 3.00 4.38 12.31
CA LEU A 209 1.96 4.75 13.27
C LEU A 209 0.58 4.23 12.86
N LYS A 210 -0.27 4.02 13.86
CA LYS A 210 -1.68 3.72 13.66
C LYS A 210 -2.43 4.97 13.21
N ILE A 211 -3.42 4.78 12.35
CA ILE A 211 -4.36 5.85 12.02
C ILE A 211 -5.42 5.88 13.12
N ASP A 212 -5.38 6.93 13.93
CA ASP A 212 -6.36 7.24 14.97
C ASP A 212 -6.74 8.72 14.92
N GLU A 213 -7.39 9.22 15.96
CA GLU A 213 -7.77 10.62 16.06
C GLU A 213 -6.57 11.58 16.14
N ALA A 214 -5.42 11.11 16.63
CA ALA A 214 -4.20 11.91 16.80
C ALA A 214 -3.24 11.82 15.61
N ALA A 215 -3.53 10.98 14.62
CA ALA A 215 -2.60 10.64 13.53
C ALA A 215 -2.10 11.88 12.74
N GLU A 216 -2.94 12.89 12.57
CA GLU A 216 -2.61 14.11 11.84
C GLU A 216 -1.54 14.94 12.56
N ASP A 217 -1.76 15.21 13.84
CA ASP A 217 -0.81 15.99 14.66
C ASP A 217 0.46 15.20 14.94
N GLU A 218 0.32 13.88 15.15
CA GLU A 218 1.46 12.99 15.36
C GLU A 218 2.34 12.90 14.10
N ALA A 219 1.76 12.82 12.90
CA ALA A 219 2.51 12.84 11.67
C ALA A 219 3.33 14.13 11.51
N CYS A 220 2.72 15.31 11.76
CA CYS A 220 3.42 16.59 11.72
C CYS A 220 4.58 16.64 12.72
N ARG A 221 4.35 16.15 13.94
CA ARG A 221 5.36 16.10 15.00
C ARG A 221 6.53 15.21 14.61
N LEU A 222 6.27 14.02 14.07
CA LEU A 222 7.29 13.06 13.67
C LEU A 222 8.17 13.58 12.52
N VAL A 223 7.58 14.32 11.57
CA VAL A 223 8.35 15.00 10.52
C VAL A 223 9.30 16.04 11.14
N ASN A 224 8.85 16.82 12.12
CA ASN A 224 9.68 17.78 12.83
C ASN A 224 10.77 17.09 13.67
N ASP A 225 10.51 15.91 14.23
CA ASP A 225 11.48 15.09 14.95
C ASP A 225 12.51 14.43 14.00
N GLY A 226 12.33 14.56 12.69
CA GLY A 226 13.28 14.13 11.68
C GLY A 226 12.91 12.84 10.91
N ALA A 227 11.66 12.41 10.93
CA ALA A 227 11.18 11.35 10.05
C ALA A 227 11.18 11.82 8.59
N ASP A 228 11.64 10.98 7.68
CA ASP A 228 11.59 11.19 6.23
C ASP A 228 10.37 10.50 5.60
N VAL A 229 9.85 9.48 6.28
CA VAL A 229 8.74 8.67 5.83
C VAL A 229 7.75 8.50 6.99
N ILE A 230 6.48 8.67 6.71
CA ILE A 230 5.39 8.35 7.62
C ILE A 230 4.64 7.13 7.05
N HIS A 231 4.65 6.04 7.81
CA HIS A 231 3.95 4.82 7.44
C HIS A 231 2.64 4.70 8.24
N LEU A 232 1.53 5.02 7.59
CA LEU A 232 0.19 4.98 8.16
C LEU A 232 -0.36 3.55 8.08
N CYS A 233 -0.74 3.00 9.23
CA CYS A 233 -1.24 1.64 9.32
C CYS A 233 -2.69 1.62 9.76
N ALA A 234 -3.54 1.02 8.95
CA ALA A 234 -4.87 0.57 9.31
C ALA A 234 -4.84 -0.88 9.83
N ASP A 235 -6.00 -1.38 10.23
CA ASP A 235 -6.15 -2.76 10.61
C ASP A 235 -6.14 -3.70 9.37
N TYR A 236 -6.31 -4.97 9.64
CA TYR A 236 -6.31 -6.02 8.64
C TYR A 236 -7.36 -5.87 7.51
N HIS A 237 -8.47 -5.22 7.80
CA HIS A 237 -9.55 -4.95 6.85
C HIS A 237 -9.47 -3.55 6.22
N GLY A 238 -8.47 -2.75 6.59
CA GLY A 238 -8.29 -1.39 6.09
C GLY A 238 -9.09 -0.34 6.85
N PHE A 239 -9.46 -0.61 8.11
CA PHE A 239 -10.10 0.36 8.98
C PHE A 239 -9.10 0.98 9.95
N ASP A 240 -9.33 2.23 10.29
CA ASP A 240 -8.51 2.97 11.24
C ASP A 240 -8.79 2.53 12.69
N TYR A 241 -7.96 2.99 13.62
CA TYR A 241 -8.08 2.69 15.04
C TYR A 241 -8.83 3.78 15.81
N SER A 242 -9.53 4.67 15.09
CA SER A 242 -10.38 5.70 15.70
C SER A 242 -11.67 5.09 16.28
N LYS A 243 -12.37 5.87 17.08
CA LYS A 243 -13.67 5.48 17.64
C LYS A 243 -14.74 5.26 16.57
N THR A 244 -14.61 5.96 15.46
CA THR A 244 -15.53 5.84 14.32
C THR A 244 -15.25 4.63 13.46
N HIS A 245 -14.07 4.02 13.61
CA HIS A 245 -13.63 2.86 12.83
C HIS A 245 -13.83 3.07 11.33
N SER A 246 -13.31 4.20 10.83
CA SER A 246 -13.48 4.62 9.44
C SER A 246 -12.48 3.91 8.52
N HIS A 247 -12.81 3.82 7.23
CA HIS A 247 -11.88 3.26 6.26
C HIS A 247 -10.60 4.10 6.14
N ILE A 248 -9.47 3.45 5.91
CA ILE A 248 -8.12 4.06 5.82
C ILE A 248 -8.06 5.27 4.86
N SER A 249 -8.87 5.28 3.78
CA SER A 249 -8.91 6.38 2.81
C SER A 249 -9.22 7.72 3.47
N HIS A 250 -10.12 7.75 4.45
CA HIS A 250 -10.47 8.97 5.18
C HIS A 250 -9.31 9.46 6.05
N GLY A 251 -8.71 8.58 6.84
CA GLY A 251 -7.55 8.91 7.68
C GLY A 251 -6.35 9.36 6.87
N LEU A 252 -6.08 8.66 5.75
CA LEU A 252 -5.01 9.01 4.82
C LEU A 252 -5.22 10.41 4.21
N ARG A 253 -6.43 10.72 3.73
CA ARG A 253 -6.78 12.06 3.21
C ARG A 253 -6.61 13.14 4.25
N ARG A 254 -7.05 12.92 5.51
CA ARG A 254 -6.87 13.89 6.60
C ARG A 254 -5.40 14.18 6.86
N VAL A 255 -4.57 13.14 7.03
CA VAL A 255 -3.12 13.29 7.25
C VAL A 255 -2.47 13.99 6.05
N HIS A 256 -2.78 13.57 4.82
CA HIS A 256 -2.27 14.21 3.60
C HIS A 256 -2.60 15.70 3.58
N THR A 257 -3.88 16.07 3.77
CA THR A 257 -4.34 17.46 3.75
C THR A 257 -3.69 18.28 4.87
N ARG A 258 -3.54 17.71 6.07
CA ARG A 258 -2.85 18.37 7.17
C ARG A 258 -1.39 18.71 6.82
N LEU A 259 -0.66 17.75 6.24
CA LEU A 259 0.73 17.96 5.82
C LEU A 259 0.86 18.97 4.67
N VAL A 260 -0.15 19.03 3.76
CA VAL A 260 -0.23 20.06 2.71
C VAL A 260 -0.42 21.45 3.35
N ASN A 261 -1.37 21.58 4.26
CA ASN A 261 -1.64 22.85 4.94
C ASN A 261 -0.45 23.37 5.74
N GLU A 262 0.36 22.47 6.31
CA GLU A 262 1.61 22.83 6.99
C GLU A 262 2.79 23.07 6.02
N GLY A 263 2.60 22.90 4.72
CA GLY A 263 3.62 23.10 3.69
C GLY A 263 4.78 22.09 3.76
N ILE A 264 4.57 20.92 4.36
CA ILE A 264 5.61 19.89 4.55
C ILE A 264 5.38 18.62 3.75
N ARG A 265 4.20 18.47 3.08
CA ARG A 265 3.84 17.24 2.37
C ARG A 265 4.83 16.82 1.30
N ASP A 266 5.39 17.76 0.55
CA ASP A 266 6.34 17.47 -0.53
C ASP A 266 7.73 17.06 -0.03
N ARG A 267 8.00 17.27 1.26
CA ARG A 267 9.29 16.95 1.87
C ARG A 267 9.41 15.50 2.31
N ILE A 268 8.29 14.78 2.45
CA ILE A 268 8.23 13.46 3.05
C ILE A 268 7.51 12.46 2.15
N THR A 269 7.65 11.18 2.45
CA THR A 269 6.91 10.09 1.83
C THR A 269 5.83 9.57 2.78
N LEU A 270 4.62 9.34 2.26
CA LEU A 270 3.56 8.61 2.96
C LEU A 270 3.43 7.20 2.41
N ILE A 271 3.49 6.21 3.30
CA ILE A 271 3.16 4.81 3.01
C ILE A 271 1.83 4.51 3.70
N ALA A 272 0.90 3.85 3.00
CA ALA A 272 -0.36 3.40 3.56
C ALA A 272 -0.46 1.88 3.51
N SER A 273 -0.83 1.23 4.62
CA SER A 273 -0.97 -0.23 4.67
C SER A 273 -2.15 -0.68 5.53
N GLY A 274 -2.70 -1.82 5.15
CA GLY A 274 -3.91 -2.42 5.71
C GLY A 274 -5.02 -2.51 4.67
N GLY A 275 -5.63 -3.68 4.52
CA GLY A 275 -6.78 -3.90 3.66
C GLY A 275 -6.54 -3.76 2.15
N ILE A 276 -5.32 -3.85 1.67
CA ILE A 276 -5.01 -3.80 0.23
C ILE A 276 -5.18 -5.19 -0.37
N THR A 277 -6.27 -5.44 -1.06
CA THR A 277 -6.63 -6.77 -1.59
C THR A 277 -6.48 -6.90 -3.10
N ARG A 278 -6.39 -5.79 -3.84
CA ARG A 278 -6.40 -5.76 -5.31
C ARG A 278 -5.41 -4.73 -5.86
N ALA A 279 -4.98 -4.95 -7.10
CA ALA A 279 -4.09 -4.02 -7.80
C ALA A 279 -4.67 -2.61 -7.91
N GLU A 280 -5.98 -2.48 -8.17
CA GLU A 280 -6.68 -1.20 -8.28
C GLU A 280 -6.75 -0.39 -6.98
N HIS A 281 -6.51 -1.02 -5.82
CA HIS A 281 -6.42 -0.30 -4.55
C HIS A 281 -5.16 0.58 -4.47
N VAL A 282 -4.10 0.20 -5.21
CA VAL A 282 -2.84 0.95 -5.22
C VAL A 282 -3.03 2.37 -5.74
N PRO A 283 -3.54 2.61 -6.98
CA PRO A 283 -3.75 3.97 -7.47
C PRO A 283 -4.79 4.73 -6.63
N LYS A 284 -5.82 4.06 -6.09
CA LYS A 284 -6.82 4.69 -5.22
C LYS A 284 -6.19 5.22 -3.92
N ALA A 285 -5.29 4.45 -3.31
CA ALA A 285 -4.54 4.90 -2.14
C ALA A 285 -3.62 6.10 -2.47
N ILE A 286 -2.99 6.10 -3.65
CA ILE A 286 -2.14 7.21 -4.09
C ILE A 286 -2.98 8.47 -4.33
N ILE A 287 -4.14 8.37 -4.95
CA ILE A 287 -5.08 9.48 -5.10
C ILE A 287 -5.50 10.04 -3.73
N CYS A 288 -5.72 9.18 -2.74
CA CYS A 288 -6.02 9.61 -1.38
C CYS A 288 -4.83 10.24 -0.63
N GLY A 289 -3.64 10.26 -1.23
CA GLY A 289 -2.48 10.97 -0.70
C GLY A 289 -1.28 10.10 -0.31
N ALA A 290 -1.30 8.78 -0.50
CA ALA A 290 -0.10 7.95 -0.34
C ALA A 290 0.91 8.20 -1.46
N ASP A 291 2.17 7.89 -1.22
CA ASP A 291 3.20 7.72 -2.25
C ASP A 291 3.39 6.23 -2.59
N LEU A 292 3.23 5.35 -1.59
CA LEU A 292 3.34 3.90 -1.72
C LEU A 292 2.29 3.21 -0.84
N VAL A 293 2.08 1.93 -1.13
CA VAL A 293 1.29 1.05 -0.27
C VAL A 293 2.13 -0.09 0.31
N GLY A 294 1.81 -0.50 1.54
CA GLY A 294 2.40 -1.67 2.18
C GLY A 294 1.48 -2.88 2.02
N LEU A 295 2.02 -3.98 1.49
CA LEU A 295 1.31 -5.25 1.36
C LEU A 295 1.69 -6.20 2.49
N ASP A 296 0.69 -6.70 3.19
CA ASP A 296 0.85 -7.63 4.30
C ASP A 296 0.13 -8.97 4.03
N THR A 297 -1.14 -9.01 4.29
CA THR A 297 -1.99 -10.20 4.17
C THR A 297 -2.09 -10.74 2.76
N THR A 298 -2.13 -9.86 1.77
CA THR A 298 -2.10 -10.22 0.36
C THR A 298 -0.96 -11.18 0.04
N LEU A 299 0.22 -10.97 0.67
CA LEU A 299 1.37 -11.84 0.50
C LEU A 299 1.09 -13.26 1.02
N LEU A 300 0.45 -13.38 2.19
CA LEU A 300 0.09 -14.68 2.75
C LEU A 300 -0.97 -15.40 1.90
N VAL A 301 -1.95 -14.66 1.40
CA VAL A 301 -2.97 -15.22 0.49
C VAL A 301 -2.30 -15.74 -0.79
N ALA A 302 -1.41 -14.95 -1.39
CA ALA A 302 -0.64 -15.37 -2.56
C ALA A 302 0.14 -16.67 -2.32
N LEU A 303 0.60 -16.90 -1.10
CA LEU A 303 1.32 -18.10 -0.66
C LEU A 303 0.39 -19.21 -0.16
N GLN A 304 -0.91 -19.13 -0.49
CA GLN A 304 -1.93 -20.13 -0.15
C GLN A 304 -2.12 -20.33 1.35
N SER A 305 -1.93 -19.30 2.15
CA SER A 305 -2.35 -19.31 3.56
C SER A 305 -3.88 -19.29 3.64
N MET A 306 -4.43 -19.99 4.62
CA MET A 306 -5.88 -20.15 4.79
C MET A 306 -6.38 -19.32 5.96
N PHE A 307 -7.53 -18.69 5.79
CA PHE A 307 -8.21 -17.97 6.87
C PHE A 307 -8.74 -18.93 7.94
N LYS A 308 -8.63 -18.53 9.20
CA LYS A 308 -9.19 -19.25 10.36
C LYS A 308 -10.27 -18.42 11.05
N GLY A 309 -11.27 -17.96 10.29
CA GLY A 309 -12.34 -17.09 10.76
C GLY A 309 -12.05 -15.61 10.55
N GLU A 310 -12.96 -14.74 11.00
CA GLU A 310 -12.80 -13.29 10.89
C GLU A 310 -11.65 -12.79 11.75
N THR A 311 -10.82 -11.96 11.18
CA THR A 311 -9.76 -11.24 11.85
C THR A 311 -10.08 -9.76 11.83
N ARG A 312 -10.06 -9.10 12.99
CA ARG A 312 -10.36 -7.67 13.11
C ARG A 312 -9.13 -6.83 13.41
N ASP A 313 -8.04 -7.47 13.78
CA ASP A 313 -6.79 -6.81 14.13
C ASP A 313 -5.67 -7.31 13.22
N ARG A 314 -4.85 -6.38 12.75
CA ARG A 314 -3.65 -6.64 11.96
C ARG A 314 -2.68 -7.58 12.66
N ASN A 315 -2.58 -7.47 14.00
CA ASN A 315 -1.72 -8.32 14.82
C ASN A 315 -2.36 -9.69 15.08
N ASP A 316 -3.66 -9.83 14.85
CA ASP A 316 -4.42 -11.08 14.97
C ASP A 316 -4.73 -11.68 13.59
N CYS A 317 -3.79 -11.59 12.66
CA CYS A 317 -3.92 -12.23 11.36
C CYS A 317 -4.00 -13.76 11.54
N ARG A 318 -5.22 -14.28 11.52
CA ARG A 318 -5.50 -15.71 11.66
C ARG A 318 -5.28 -16.51 10.38
N LEU A 319 -4.46 -15.99 9.48
CA LEU A 319 -3.98 -16.76 8.35
C LEU A 319 -2.99 -17.82 8.85
N ALA A 320 -3.37 -19.08 8.69
CA ALA A 320 -2.46 -20.19 8.98
C ALA A 320 -1.36 -20.24 7.93
N SER A 321 -0.22 -19.64 8.22
CA SER A 321 0.94 -19.79 7.36
C SER A 321 1.39 -21.26 7.36
N ARG A 322 1.49 -21.86 6.17
CA ARG A 322 2.05 -23.19 5.98
C ARG A 322 3.55 -23.10 5.70
N LYS A 323 4.26 -24.19 5.89
CA LYS A 323 5.64 -24.30 5.41
C LYS A 323 5.61 -24.31 3.89
N ILE A 324 6.47 -23.52 3.26
CA ILE A 324 6.54 -23.39 1.80
C ILE A 324 7.95 -23.69 1.30
N GLU A 325 8.06 -24.07 0.04
CA GLU A 325 9.31 -24.03 -0.67
C GLU A 325 9.62 -22.57 -1.05
N VAL A 326 10.81 -22.09 -0.71
CA VAL A 326 11.18 -20.67 -0.86
C VAL A 326 11.13 -20.22 -2.32
N ALA A 327 11.69 -21.01 -3.25
CA ALA A 327 11.70 -20.66 -4.67
C ALA A 327 10.30 -20.59 -5.26
N TRP A 328 9.42 -21.53 -4.89
CA TRP A 328 8.01 -21.51 -5.26
C TRP A 328 7.30 -20.27 -4.71
N GLY A 329 7.53 -19.96 -3.44
CA GLY A 329 6.93 -18.78 -2.80
C GLY A 329 7.39 -17.48 -3.46
N ALA A 330 8.70 -17.33 -3.69
CA ALA A 330 9.27 -16.17 -4.35
C ALA A 330 8.69 -15.98 -5.76
N GLN A 331 8.57 -17.06 -6.56
CA GLN A 331 8.00 -16.98 -7.91
C GLN A 331 6.54 -16.53 -7.87
N ARG A 332 5.74 -16.99 -6.89
CA ARG A 332 4.34 -16.56 -6.76
C ARG A 332 4.22 -15.08 -6.44
N LEU A 333 5.07 -14.56 -5.55
CA LEU A 333 5.09 -13.13 -5.23
C LEU A 333 5.56 -12.28 -6.42
N ILE A 334 6.54 -12.76 -7.18
CA ILE A 334 6.97 -12.12 -8.44
C ILE A 334 5.81 -12.07 -9.45
N ASN A 335 5.10 -13.18 -9.63
CA ASN A 335 3.95 -13.25 -10.52
C ASN A 335 2.83 -12.28 -10.10
N LEU A 336 2.52 -12.21 -8.79
CA LEU A 336 1.54 -11.29 -8.26
C LEU A 336 1.92 -9.83 -8.57
N MET A 337 3.16 -9.46 -8.28
CA MET A 337 3.64 -8.10 -8.54
C MET A 337 3.70 -7.77 -10.04
N ALA A 338 4.04 -8.73 -10.89
CA ALA A 338 3.99 -8.56 -12.33
C ALA A 338 2.56 -8.30 -12.82
N SER A 339 1.59 -9.08 -12.35
CA SER A 339 0.18 -8.85 -12.67
C SER A 339 -0.29 -7.47 -12.18
N TRP A 340 0.10 -7.07 -10.96
CA TRP A 340 -0.28 -5.76 -10.41
C TRP A 340 0.40 -4.60 -11.12
N HIS A 341 1.66 -4.78 -11.54
CA HIS A 341 2.35 -3.81 -12.40
C HIS A 341 1.59 -3.58 -13.70
N ASP A 342 1.23 -4.66 -14.40
CA ASP A 342 0.53 -4.57 -15.67
C ASP A 342 -0.86 -3.92 -15.51
N GLN A 343 -1.60 -4.26 -14.44
CA GLN A 343 -2.88 -3.61 -14.12
C GLN A 343 -2.70 -2.13 -13.81
N LEU A 344 -1.65 -1.75 -13.08
CA LEU A 344 -1.35 -0.35 -12.78
C LEU A 344 -1.06 0.44 -14.06
N ILE A 345 -0.31 -0.13 -15.00
CA ILE A 345 -0.08 0.48 -16.32
C ILE A 345 -1.40 0.65 -17.08
N GLU A 346 -2.29 -0.36 -17.07
CA GLU A 346 -3.60 -0.28 -17.72
C GLU A 346 -4.45 0.86 -17.12
N ILE A 347 -4.51 0.96 -15.80
CA ILE A 347 -5.27 1.99 -15.10
C ILE A 347 -4.69 3.38 -15.41
N LEU A 348 -3.37 3.57 -15.28
CA LEU A 348 -2.71 4.83 -15.61
C LEU A 348 -2.93 5.22 -17.06
N SER A 349 -2.86 4.25 -17.98
CA SER A 349 -3.15 4.46 -19.40
C SER A 349 -4.57 4.96 -19.62
N ALA A 350 -5.57 4.34 -18.98
CA ALA A 350 -6.97 4.72 -19.07
C ALA A 350 -7.27 6.07 -18.41
N MET A 351 -6.48 6.46 -17.40
CA MET A 351 -6.57 7.78 -16.74
C MET A 351 -5.79 8.89 -17.48
N GLY A 352 -5.08 8.59 -18.58
CA GLY A 352 -4.25 9.54 -19.27
C GLY A 352 -2.96 9.93 -18.53
N MET A 353 -2.51 9.11 -17.58
CA MET A 353 -1.36 9.39 -16.72
C MET A 353 -0.11 8.62 -17.18
N ARG A 354 1.03 9.29 -17.23
CA ARG A 354 2.32 8.69 -17.61
C ARG A 354 3.25 8.39 -16.42
N ASP A 355 2.87 8.81 -15.24
CA ASP A 355 3.70 8.68 -14.04
C ASP A 355 2.77 8.51 -12.84
N VAL A 356 2.93 7.41 -12.13
CA VAL A 356 2.11 7.07 -10.95
C VAL A 356 2.19 8.14 -9.85
N ARG A 357 3.33 8.84 -9.74
CA ARG A 357 3.55 9.91 -8.75
C ARG A 357 2.62 11.11 -8.94
N ARG A 358 2.08 11.29 -10.15
CA ARG A 358 1.14 12.38 -10.46
C ARG A 358 -0.27 12.14 -9.93
N LEU A 359 -0.59 10.91 -9.54
CA LEU A 359 -1.87 10.60 -8.90
C LEU A 359 -1.96 11.12 -7.46
N ARG A 360 -0.83 11.44 -6.82
CA ARG A 360 -0.76 11.77 -5.41
C ARG A 360 -1.63 12.96 -5.03
N GLY A 361 -2.70 12.68 -4.28
CA GLY A 361 -3.63 13.71 -3.81
C GLY A 361 -4.51 14.32 -4.90
N ASP A 362 -4.49 13.78 -6.13
CA ASP A 362 -5.31 14.25 -7.25
C ASP A 362 -6.73 13.68 -7.16
N VAL A 363 -7.48 14.14 -6.17
CA VAL A 363 -8.86 13.66 -5.92
C VAL A 363 -9.81 14.00 -7.06
N GLY A 364 -9.50 14.99 -7.89
CA GLY A 364 -10.26 15.31 -9.10
C GLY A 364 -10.22 14.23 -10.17
N ARG A 365 -9.34 13.22 -9.99
CA ARG A 365 -9.24 12.04 -10.85
C ARG A 365 -9.95 10.81 -10.26
N SER A 366 -10.81 11.02 -9.28
CA SER A 366 -11.63 9.96 -8.67
C SER A 366 -13.05 10.45 -8.43
N MET A 367 -13.95 9.49 -8.33
CA MET A 367 -15.32 9.68 -7.86
C MET A 367 -15.55 8.75 -6.69
N THR A 368 -16.28 9.20 -5.68
CA THR A 368 -16.68 8.36 -4.55
C THR A 368 -18.17 8.06 -4.60
N ASP A 369 -18.57 6.94 -4.01
CA ASP A 369 -19.99 6.56 -3.88
C ASP A 369 -20.79 7.65 -3.16
N GLU A 370 -20.18 8.29 -2.15
CA GLU A 370 -20.80 9.36 -1.37
C GLU A 370 -21.04 10.62 -2.22
N GLU A 371 -20.04 11.05 -2.97
CA GLU A 371 -20.16 12.21 -3.89
C GLU A 371 -21.19 11.95 -5.00
N LEU A 372 -21.24 10.75 -5.54
CA LEU A 372 -22.24 10.36 -6.54
C LEU A 372 -23.64 10.35 -5.95
N ARG A 373 -23.81 9.87 -4.72
CA ARG A 373 -25.12 9.90 -4.03
C ARG A 373 -25.56 11.33 -3.76
N GLU A 374 -24.67 12.19 -3.29
CA GLU A 374 -24.97 13.60 -3.06
C GLU A 374 -25.40 14.29 -4.37
N GLN A 375 -24.64 14.12 -5.46
CA GLN A 375 -24.98 14.70 -6.75
C GLN A 375 -26.27 14.14 -7.35
N ALA A 376 -26.50 12.82 -7.25
CA ALA A 376 -27.66 12.17 -7.84
C ALA A 376 -28.97 12.50 -7.08
N PHE A 377 -28.87 12.81 -5.79
CA PHE A 377 -30.01 13.06 -4.92
C PHE A 377 -30.03 14.48 -4.35
N GLU A 378 -29.26 15.40 -4.96
CA GLU A 378 -29.28 16.81 -4.60
C GLU A 378 -30.69 17.38 -4.78
N GLY A 379 -31.23 18.00 -3.72
CA GLY A 379 -32.58 18.57 -3.72
C GLY A 379 -33.73 17.56 -3.47
N ILE A 380 -33.43 16.29 -3.23
CA ILE A 380 -34.39 15.30 -2.76
C ILE A 380 -34.35 15.25 -1.24
N GLU A 381 -35.45 15.63 -0.59
CA GLU A 381 -35.56 15.51 0.86
C GLU A 381 -35.40 14.04 1.29
N LYS A 382 -34.53 13.80 2.27
CA LYS A 382 -34.43 12.47 2.89
C LYS A 382 -35.78 12.13 3.48
N LEU A 383 -36.47 11.17 2.89
CA LEU A 383 -37.65 10.55 3.52
C LEU A 383 -37.16 9.91 4.82
N SER A 384 -37.52 10.54 5.93
CA SER A 384 -37.25 10.12 7.31
C SER A 384 -38.01 8.85 7.68
#